data_5547c2de7359736a1b3d7da612e72665
#
_entry.id   5547c2de7359736a1b3d7da612e72665
#
_cell.length_a   1.000
_cell.length_b   1.000
_cell.length_c   1.000
_cell.angle_alpha   90.00
_cell.angle_beta   90.00
_cell.angle_gamma   90.00
#
_symmetry.space_group_name_H-M   'P 1'
#
loop_
_entity.id
_entity.type
_entity.pdbx_description
1 polymer ?
#
loop_
_entity_poly.entity_id
_entity_poly.type
_entity_poly.pdbx_seq_one_letter_code
_entity_poly.pdbx_strand_id
1 'polypeptide(L)'
;LVLDAHTGEALGMGECGYHVYDQSLPCGAKLPERAALADPAEYLQALTAAVRGALSHSGVDAQEVAGIAIDATSMSVIPCDENGQPMCFQDKWKNEPQAYIRLWKSYTATREAEEIGAAARAEDQPFLTACGGYPSSEGIYPKMLETLRACPELYEATSAYLDLNEFLTWQLTGALTRSTGSLGLKNYCPDGNTLPDAQFFARLHPALASTPDKLRGKALPWGACAGTLTSAWADRLGLPAGIAVGAGAIDGPISMVALGLHHSGDAMLTIGTSGVLSVVSDEWHPVSGICGQARDSLIPGLYGYDFCQSGVGDMFSWFVNNCVPARYEREAAAQGVSVHTLLSRLGFAQPVRENDIVALDWWNGSRCVIVDQT
;
A
#
# COMPACT_ATOMS: atom_id res chain seq x y z
N LEU A 1 -9.99 9.54 12.12
CA LEU A 1 -11.42 9.72 12.32
C LEU A 1 -11.85 9.13 13.66
N VAL A 2 -12.86 9.76 14.33
CA VAL A 2 -13.68 9.15 15.37
C VAL A 2 -15.00 8.79 14.74
N LEU A 3 -15.39 7.51 14.85
CA LEU A 3 -16.61 6.98 14.25
C LEU A 3 -17.54 6.45 15.34
N ASP A 4 -18.84 6.63 15.19
CA ASP A 4 -19.82 5.90 15.96
C ASP A 4 -19.82 4.43 15.53
N ALA A 5 -19.56 3.52 16.46
CA ALA A 5 -19.38 2.09 16.16
C ALA A 5 -20.69 1.39 15.75
N HIS A 6 -21.87 2.00 15.97
CA HIS A 6 -23.16 1.43 15.63
C HIS A 6 -23.68 1.95 14.29
N THR A 7 -23.44 3.24 14.00
CA THR A 7 -23.98 3.89 12.81
C THR A 7 -22.97 4.08 11.68
N GLY A 8 -21.65 4.05 12.02
CA GLY A 8 -20.58 4.40 11.09
C GLY A 8 -20.44 5.91 10.84
N GLU A 9 -21.20 6.74 11.55
CA GLU A 9 -21.15 8.20 11.40
C GLU A 9 -19.78 8.75 11.86
N ALA A 10 -19.21 9.66 11.05
CA ALA A 10 -17.98 10.35 11.40
C ALA A 10 -18.29 11.50 12.39
N LEU A 11 -17.82 11.34 13.63
CA LEU A 11 -18.07 12.30 14.72
C LEU A 11 -16.97 13.37 14.79
N GLY A 12 -15.75 13.06 14.34
CA GLY A 12 -14.64 14.01 14.34
C GLY A 12 -13.49 13.55 13.44
N MET A 13 -12.76 14.52 12.90
CA MET A 13 -11.61 14.29 12.04
C MET A 13 -10.40 15.09 12.53
N GLY A 14 -9.22 14.49 12.44
CA GLY A 14 -7.93 15.14 12.67
C GLY A 14 -6.96 14.78 11.57
N GLU A 15 -6.14 15.74 11.18
CA GLU A 15 -5.16 15.60 10.12
C GLU A 15 -3.78 16.09 10.59
N CYS A 16 -2.73 15.43 10.11
CA CYS A 16 -1.37 15.88 10.29
C CYS A 16 -0.53 15.37 9.12
N GLY A 17 0.21 16.27 8.46
CA GLY A 17 1.09 15.93 7.36
C GLY A 17 2.40 15.31 7.82
N TYR A 18 3.06 14.60 6.91
CA TYR A 18 4.45 14.13 7.00
C TYR A 18 5.15 14.36 5.66
N HIS A 19 6.47 14.36 5.66
CA HIS A 19 7.24 14.60 4.44
C HIS A 19 7.45 13.30 3.65
N VAL A 20 7.46 13.44 2.32
CA VAL A 20 7.95 12.42 1.39
C VAL A 20 9.29 12.90 0.83
N TYR A 21 10.32 12.10 1.06
CA TYR A 21 11.68 12.37 0.62
C TYR A 21 11.95 11.65 -0.71
N ASP A 22 12.24 12.39 -1.76
CA ASP A 22 12.50 11.89 -3.12
C ASP A 22 13.84 12.30 -3.70
N GLN A 23 14.53 13.28 -3.08
CA GLN A 23 15.84 13.78 -3.50
C GLN A 23 16.92 13.50 -2.45
N SER A 24 16.62 13.76 -1.19
CA SER A 24 17.54 13.54 -0.07
C SER A 24 16.79 13.37 1.24
N LEU A 25 17.39 12.64 2.18
CA LEU A 25 16.95 12.56 3.57
C LEU A 25 17.32 13.84 4.34
N PRO A 26 16.72 14.12 5.51
CA PRO A 26 17.07 15.25 6.36
C PRO A 26 18.55 15.30 6.77
N CYS A 27 19.20 14.15 6.87
CA CYS A 27 20.64 14.02 7.14
C CYS A 27 21.53 14.41 5.95
N GLY A 28 20.95 14.74 4.77
CA GLY A 28 21.66 15.08 3.55
C GLY A 28 22.07 13.89 2.67
N ALA A 29 21.74 12.64 3.06
CA ALA A 29 21.96 11.48 2.20
C ALA A 29 21.12 11.60 0.92
N LYS A 30 21.78 11.59 -0.23
CA LYS A 30 21.11 11.66 -1.54
C LYS A 30 20.39 10.37 -1.84
N LEU A 31 19.21 10.49 -2.43
CA LEU A 31 18.40 9.37 -2.85
C LEU A 31 18.58 9.08 -4.36
N PRO A 32 18.49 7.81 -4.77
CA PRO A 32 18.48 7.48 -6.19
C PRO A 32 17.22 8.03 -6.86
N GLU A 33 17.27 8.17 -8.17
CA GLU A 33 16.09 8.51 -8.97
C GLU A 33 14.96 7.53 -8.74
N ARG A 34 13.72 8.02 -8.71
CA ARG A 34 12.49 7.24 -8.45
C ARG A 34 12.39 6.68 -7.03
N ALA A 35 13.23 7.12 -6.11
CA ALA A 35 13.04 6.84 -4.69
C ALA A 35 11.88 7.66 -4.11
N ALA A 36 11.18 7.10 -3.15
CA ALA A 36 10.20 7.80 -2.33
C ALA A 36 10.23 7.20 -0.92
N LEU A 37 10.75 7.95 0.03
CA LEU A 37 10.95 7.52 1.41
C LEU A 37 10.13 8.38 2.37
N ALA A 38 9.89 7.84 3.58
CA ALA A 38 9.33 8.60 4.68
C ALA A 38 10.05 8.25 6.00
N ASP A 39 10.07 9.22 6.92
CA ASP A 39 10.63 9.03 8.25
C ASP A 39 9.58 8.39 9.18
N PRO A 40 9.84 7.21 9.77
CA PRO A 40 8.94 6.60 10.74
C PRO A 40 8.60 7.51 11.92
N ALA A 41 9.54 8.38 12.36
CA ALA A 41 9.28 9.30 13.46
C ALA A 41 8.18 10.31 13.10
N GLU A 42 8.19 10.83 11.88
CA GLU A 42 7.14 11.73 11.40
C GLU A 42 5.78 11.02 11.31
N TYR A 43 5.73 9.77 10.86
CA TYR A 43 4.50 8.98 10.86
C TYR A 43 3.92 8.80 12.26
N LEU A 44 4.75 8.46 13.25
CA LEU A 44 4.31 8.27 14.63
C LEU A 44 3.88 9.59 15.28
N GLN A 45 4.48 10.72 14.89
CA GLN A 45 4.05 12.05 15.32
C GLN A 45 2.73 12.44 14.65
N ALA A 46 2.60 12.22 13.34
CA ALA A 46 1.38 12.51 12.58
C ALA A 46 0.20 11.68 13.09
N LEU A 47 0.40 10.38 13.35
CA LEU A 47 -0.61 9.52 13.98
C LEU A 47 -1.08 10.11 15.31
N THR A 48 -0.14 10.51 16.17
CA THR A 48 -0.47 11.08 17.48
C THR A 48 -1.29 12.37 17.34
N ALA A 49 -0.85 13.29 16.47
CA ALA A 49 -1.52 14.57 16.27
C ALA A 49 -2.92 14.39 15.66
N ALA A 50 -3.04 13.50 14.65
CA ALA A 50 -4.31 13.22 13.97
C ALA A 50 -5.34 12.59 14.93
N VAL A 51 -4.94 11.60 15.76
CA VAL A 51 -5.84 10.97 16.73
C VAL A 51 -6.31 11.98 17.77
N ARG A 52 -5.40 12.76 18.35
CA ARG A 52 -5.76 13.80 19.32
C ARG A 52 -6.66 14.88 18.71
N GLY A 53 -6.37 15.30 17.49
CA GLY A 53 -7.19 16.25 16.75
C GLY A 53 -8.60 15.71 16.48
N ALA A 54 -8.70 14.47 16.03
CA ALA A 54 -10.00 13.82 15.77
C ALA A 54 -10.84 13.70 17.06
N LEU A 55 -10.21 13.30 18.18
CA LEU A 55 -10.87 13.20 19.47
C LEU A 55 -11.37 14.57 19.96
N SER A 56 -10.53 15.60 19.85
CA SER A 56 -10.90 16.98 20.23
C SER A 56 -12.07 17.52 19.40
N HIS A 57 -12.09 17.24 18.10
CA HIS A 57 -13.16 17.72 17.21
C HIS A 57 -14.46 16.92 17.36
N SER A 58 -14.40 15.67 17.79
CA SER A 58 -15.59 14.83 17.97
C SER A 58 -16.42 15.22 19.19
N GLY A 59 -15.80 15.81 20.22
CA GLY A 59 -16.43 16.05 21.52
C GLY A 59 -16.73 14.77 22.31
N VAL A 60 -16.31 13.60 21.85
CA VAL A 60 -16.48 12.31 22.52
C VAL A 60 -15.53 12.21 23.72
N ASP A 61 -16.02 11.69 24.85
CA ASP A 61 -15.13 11.35 25.97
C ASP A 61 -14.18 10.22 25.56
N ALA A 62 -12.89 10.41 25.78
CA ALA A 62 -11.89 9.38 25.46
C ALA A 62 -12.22 8.01 26.09
N GLN A 63 -12.90 8.00 27.25
CA GLN A 63 -13.32 6.76 27.94
C GLN A 63 -14.41 5.98 27.18
N GLU A 64 -15.10 6.60 26.23
CA GLU A 64 -16.11 5.95 25.39
C GLU A 64 -15.50 5.30 24.15
N VAL A 65 -14.20 5.53 23.86
CA VAL A 65 -13.52 4.92 22.72
C VAL A 65 -13.28 3.44 23.01
N ALA A 66 -13.95 2.58 22.24
CA ALA A 66 -13.92 1.12 22.42
C ALA A 66 -12.72 0.45 21.71
N GLY A 67 -12.17 1.06 20.67
CA GLY A 67 -11.08 0.49 19.90
C GLY A 67 -10.45 1.46 18.90
N ILE A 68 -9.35 1.03 18.30
CA ILE A 68 -8.64 1.75 17.26
C ILE A 68 -8.22 0.74 16.16
N ALA A 69 -8.26 1.17 14.91
CA ALA A 69 -7.72 0.40 13.78
C ALA A 69 -6.91 1.33 12.87
N ILE A 70 -5.98 0.74 12.13
CA ILE A 70 -5.10 1.44 11.19
C ILE A 70 -5.38 0.93 9.77
N ASP A 71 -5.55 1.85 8.84
CA ASP A 71 -5.34 1.59 7.44
C ASP A 71 -4.12 2.40 6.95
N ALA A 72 -3.40 1.87 5.99
CA ALA A 72 -2.23 2.53 5.44
C ALA A 72 -1.94 2.06 4.01
N THR A 73 -1.15 2.85 3.29
CA THR A 73 -0.67 2.48 1.95
C THR A 73 0.08 1.16 1.99
N SER A 74 -0.28 0.24 1.10
CA SER A 74 0.41 -1.04 0.94
C SER A 74 1.80 -0.86 0.33
N MET A 75 2.64 -1.90 0.40
CA MET A 75 4.01 -1.89 -0.16
C MET A 75 4.89 -0.73 0.36
N SER A 76 4.49 -0.11 1.45
CA SER A 76 5.27 0.88 2.19
C SER A 76 6.10 0.13 3.24
N VAL A 77 7.28 -0.36 2.81
CA VAL A 77 8.08 -1.35 3.54
C VAL A 77 9.04 -0.70 4.51
N ILE A 78 9.06 -1.18 5.75
CA ILE A 78 9.94 -0.71 6.81
C ILE A 78 10.75 -1.88 7.43
N PRO A 79 12.09 -1.77 7.54
CA PRO A 79 12.91 -2.69 8.31
C PRO A 79 12.91 -2.33 9.80
N CYS A 80 12.71 -3.32 10.66
CA CYS A 80 12.68 -3.18 12.11
C CYS A 80 13.60 -4.18 12.81
N ASP A 81 14.03 -3.86 14.03
CA ASP A 81 14.71 -4.78 14.93
C ASP A 81 13.72 -5.77 15.60
N GLU A 82 14.22 -6.60 16.52
CA GLU A 82 13.41 -7.60 17.24
C GLU A 82 12.34 -7.01 18.15
N ASN A 83 12.45 -5.73 18.51
CA ASN A 83 11.53 -4.99 19.37
C ASN A 83 10.53 -4.12 18.56
N GLY A 84 10.58 -4.19 17.23
CA GLY A 84 9.73 -3.39 16.35
C GLY A 84 10.20 -1.94 16.19
N GLN A 85 11.44 -1.62 16.59
CA GLN A 85 11.98 -0.30 16.37
C GLN A 85 12.53 -0.17 14.96
N PRO A 86 12.18 0.89 14.21
CA PRO A 86 12.74 1.16 12.90
C PRO A 86 14.27 1.19 12.91
N MET A 87 14.89 0.56 11.93
CA MET A 87 16.36 0.49 11.87
C MET A 87 17.01 1.87 11.79
N CYS A 88 16.37 2.85 11.13
CA CYS A 88 16.87 4.23 11.05
C CYS A 88 16.91 4.97 12.40
N PHE A 89 16.29 4.45 13.46
CA PHE A 89 16.39 5.03 14.81
C PHE A 89 17.71 4.69 15.51
N GLN A 90 18.45 3.72 14.99
CA GLN A 90 19.77 3.38 15.49
C GLN A 90 20.82 4.31 14.87
N ASP A 91 21.75 4.82 15.68
CA ASP A 91 22.81 5.76 15.22
C ASP A 91 23.61 5.22 14.03
N LYS A 92 23.80 3.91 13.96
CA LYS A 92 24.51 3.25 12.84
C LYS A 92 23.80 3.43 11.51
N TRP A 93 22.45 3.46 11.51
CA TRP A 93 21.62 3.41 10.30
C TRP A 93 20.86 4.71 9.98
N LYS A 94 20.97 5.74 10.81
CA LYS A 94 20.25 7.00 10.62
C LYS A 94 20.53 7.74 9.32
N ASN A 95 21.65 7.45 8.69
CA ASN A 95 22.05 8.02 7.39
C ASN A 95 21.91 7.03 6.22
N GLU A 96 21.37 5.82 6.47
CA GLU A 96 21.20 4.78 5.47
C GLU A 96 19.77 4.82 4.90
N PRO A 97 19.58 5.17 3.62
CA PRO A 97 18.25 5.27 3.01
C PRO A 97 17.44 3.97 3.10
N GLN A 98 18.10 2.82 3.02
CA GLN A 98 17.45 1.51 3.09
C GLN A 98 16.84 1.21 4.48
N ALA A 99 17.19 1.99 5.52
CA ALA A 99 16.69 1.84 6.88
C ALA A 99 15.35 2.58 7.14
N TYR A 100 14.90 3.42 6.20
CA TYR A 100 13.68 4.21 6.27
C TYR A 100 12.47 3.48 5.67
N ILE A 101 11.26 4.05 5.82
CA ILE A 101 10.09 3.55 5.10
C ILE A 101 10.29 3.80 3.62
N ARG A 102 10.28 2.75 2.80
CA ARG A 102 10.26 2.85 1.35
C ARG A 102 8.83 2.74 0.87
N LEU A 103 8.26 3.87 0.45
CA LEU A 103 6.86 4.01 0.07
C LEU A 103 6.49 3.15 -1.14
N TRP A 104 5.20 2.92 -1.34
CA TRP A 104 4.62 2.20 -2.48
C TRP A 104 5.02 2.77 -3.85
N LYS A 105 5.30 4.07 -3.93
CA LYS A 105 5.75 4.77 -5.14
C LYS A 105 7.28 4.87 -5.27
N SER A 106 8.03 4.08 -4.50
CA SER A 106 9.48 3.93 -4.66
C SER A 106 9.77 2.76 -5.60
N TYR A 107 10.30 3.07 -6.78
CA TYR A 107 10.53 2.09 -7.86
C TYR A 107 12.02 1.75 -8.05
N THR A 108 12.82 1.90 -7.01
CA THR A 108 14.27 1.68 -7.06
C THR A 108 14.66 0.21 -7.25
N ALA A 109 13.84 -0.73 -6.77
CA ALA A 109 14.09 -2.17 -6.81
C ALA A 109 13.61 -2.87 -8.12
N THR A 110 13.58 -2.17 -9.27
CA THR A 110 13.10 -2.72 -10.54
C THR A 110 13.94 -3.92 -11.00
N ARG A 111 15.28 -3.80 -10.94
CA ARG A 111 16.20 -4.89 -11.29
C ARG A 111 15.98 -6.13 -10.43
N GLU A 112 15.77 -5.94 -9.14
CA GLU A 112 15.52 -7.01 -8.17
C GLU A 112 14.18 -7.72 -8.44
N ALA A 113 13.15 -6.97 -8.81
CA ALA A 113 11.86 -7.53 -9.19
C ALA A 113 11.94 -8.39 -10.46
N GLU A 114 12.65 -7.92 -11.49
CA GLU A 114 12.89 -8.66 -12.73
C GLU A 114 13.65 -9.97 -12.46
N GLU A 115 14.70 -9.92 -11.65
CA GLU A 115 15.51 -11.09 -11.31
C GLU A 115 14.72 -12.13 -10.52
N ILE A 116 13.99 -11.70 -9.47
CA ILE A 116 13.11 -12.58 -8.70
C ILE A 116 12.03 -13.19 -9.61
N GLY A 117 11.42 -12.38 -10.46
CA GLY A 117 10.39 -12.84 -11.38
C GLY A 117 10.91 -13.84 -12.42
N ALA A 118 12.11 -13.60 -12.99
CA ALA A 118 12.73 -14.52 -13.94
C ALA A 118 13.06 -15.87 -13.28
N ALA A 119 13.68 -15.85 -12.10
CA ALA A 119 14.01 -17.07 -11.36
C ALA A 119 12.72 -17.84 -10.96
N ALA A 120 11.71 -17.13 -10.47
CA ALA A 120 10.46 -17.73 -10.05
C ALA A 120 9.69 -18.38 -11.22
N ARG A 121 9.69 -17.76 -12.41
CA ARG A 121 9.09 -18.36 -13.61
C ARG A 121 9.87 -19.59 -14.08
N ALA A 122 11.20 -19.56 -14.02
CA ALA A 122 12.03 -20.69 -14.41
C ALA A 122 11.85 -21.94 -13.51
N GLU A 123 11.36 -21.73 -12.28
CA GLU A 123 11.12 -22.79 -11.30
C GLU A 123 9.63 -23.07 -11.06
N ASP A 124 8.72 -22.47 -11.83
CA ASP A 124 7.26 -22.58 -11.66
C ASP A 124 6.80 -22.30 -10.21
N GLN A 125 7.34 -21.25 -9.59
CA GLN A 125 7.06 -20.93 -8.20
C GLN A 125 5.59 -20.58 -7.98
N PRO A 126 4.86 -21.26 -7.05
CA PRO A 126 3.42 -21.08 -6.87
C PRO A 126 3.01 -19.67 -6.49
N PHE A 127 3.86 -18.92 -5.78
CA PHE A 127 3.58 -17.56 -5.33
C PHE A 127 3.38 -16.56 -6.49
N LEU A 128 3.90 -16.88 -7.69
CA LEU A 128 3.68 -16.04 -8.87
C LEU A 128 2.21 -15.89 -9.23
N THR A 129 1.37 -16.86 -8.86
CA THR A 129 -0.06 -16.77 -9.08
C THR A 129 -0.64 -15.54 -8.37
N ALA A 130 -0.16 -15.21 -7.17
CA ALA A 130 -0.67 -14.06 -6.41
C ALA A 130 -0.36 -12.69 -7.08
N CYS A 131 0.65 -12.60 -7.92
CA CYS A 131 1.03 -11.38 -8.65
C CYS A 131 0.88 -11.52 -10.16
N GLY A 132 0.02 -12.40 -10.64
CA GLY A 132 -0.24 -12.60 -12.07
C GLY A 132 0.97 -13.00 -12.91
N GLY A 133 2.04 -13.52 -12.28
CA GLY A 133 3.28 -13.95 -12.93
C GLY A 133 4.44 -12.94 -12.88
N TYR A 134 4.21 -11.72 -12.38
CA TYR A 134 5.18 -10.62 -12.44
C TYR A 134 5.27 -9.86 -11.11
N PRO A 135 6.30 -10.11 -10.29
CA PRO A 135 6.55 -9.34 -9.07
C PRO A 135 6.81 -7.86 -9.39
N SER A 136 6.18 -6.97 -8.63
CA SER A 136 6.38 -5.52 -8.75
C SER A 136 7.62 -5.06 -7.98
N SER A 137 8.33 -4.05 -8.50
CA SER A 137 9.43 -3.37 -7.80
C SER A 137 8.99 -2.70 -6.47
N GLU A 138 7.70 -2.45 -6.32
CA GLU A 138 7.11 -1.93 -5.08
C GLU A 138 7.09 -2.99 -3.96
N GLY A 139 7.15 -4.28 -4.33
CA GLY A 139 6.99 -5.43 -3.43
C GLY A 139 8.08 -5.57 -2.38
N ILE A 140 7.77 -6.32 -1.33
CA ILE A 140 8.66 -6.50 -0.18
C ILE A 140 9.93 -7.27 -0.56
N TYR A 141 9.83 -8.34 -1.36
CA TYR A 141 11.00 -9.17 -1.74
C TYR A 141 12.02 -8.41 -2.58
N PRO A 142 11.64 -7.67 -3.65
CA PRO A 142 12.56 -6.81 -4.37
C PRO A 142 13.26 -5.79 -3.46
N LYS A 143 12.52 -5.14 -2.56
CA LYS A 143 13.10 -4.19 -1.60
C LYS A 143 14.03 -4.86 -0.59
N MET A 144 13.77 -6.09 -0.18
CA MET A 144 14.68 -6.87 0.68
C MET A 144 15.98 -7.21 -0.05
N LEU A 145 15.91 -7.65 -1.31
CA LEU A 145 17.09 -7.95 -2.12
C LEU A 145 17.90 -6.68 -2.43
N GLU A 146 17.23 -5.57 -2.72
CA GLU A 146 17.86 -4.25 -2.87
C GLU A 146 18.63 -3.85 -1.58
N THR A 147 17.99 -3.99 -0.40
CA THR A 147 18.65 -3.72 0.89
C THR A 147 19.88 -4.60 1.09
N LEU A 148 19.76 -5.90 0.79
CA LEU A 148 20.88 -6.84 0.90
C LEU A 148 22.07 -6.43 0.01
N ARG A 149 21.81 -5.91 -1.19
CA ARG A 149 22.83 -5.45 -2.13
C ARG A 149 23.45 -4.11 -1.75
N ALA A 150 22.62 -3.17 -1.34
CA ALA A 150 23.07 -1.82 -0.98
C ALA A 150 23.78 -1.80 0.38
N CYS A 151 23.26 -2.52 1.36
CA CYS A 151 23.77 -2.53 2.73
C CYS A 151 23.57 -3.92 3.38
N PRO A 152 24.43 -4.92 3.11
CA PRO A 152 24.29 -6.28 3.63
C PRO A 152 24.19 -6.34 5.16
N GLU A 153 24.96 -5.52 5.86
CA GLU A 153 24.92 -5.46 7.32
C GLU A 153 23.57 -4.99 7.87
N LEU A 154 22.90 -4.06 7.18
CA LEU A 154 21.55 -3.65 7.55
C LEU A 154 20.55 -4.78 7.33
N TYR A 155 20.64 -5.50 6.18
CA TYR A 155 19.80 -6.66 5.92
C TYR A 155 19.96 -7.73 7.01
N GLU A 156 21.19 -8.05 7.38
CA GLU A 156 21.47 -9.04 8.44
C GLU A 156 20.93 -8.60 9.81
N ALA A 157 21.14 -7.32 10.17
CA ALA A 157 20.68 -6.75 11.45
C ALA A 157 19.16 -6.58 11.52
N THR A 158 18.47 -6.51 10.39
CA THR A 158 17.01 -6.38 10.35
C THR A 158 16.34 -7.66 10.80
N SER A 159 15.50 -7.57 11.81
CA SER A 159 14.75 -8.70 12.37
C SER A 159 13.41 -8.93 11.68
N ALA A 160 12.77 -7.86 11.22
CA ALA A 160 11.48 -7.94 10.51
C ALA A 160 11.37 -6.88 9.42
N TYR A 161 10.80 -7.27 8.26
CA TYR A 161 10.30 -6.35 7.25
C TYR A 161 8.78 -6.33 7.32
N LEU A 162 8.19 -5.15 7.36
CA LEU A 162 6.76 -4.95 7.58
C LEU A 162 6.20 -4.00 6.54
N ASP A 163 4.92 -4.18 6.20
CA ASP A 163 4.12 -3.11 5.62
C ASP A 163 3.77 -2.07 6.71
N LEU A 164 3.49 -0.85 6.28
CA LEU A 164 3.25 0.27 7.19
C LEU A 164 2.07 0.03 8.15
N ASN A 165 0.98 -0.57 7.68
CA ASN A 165 -0.16 -0.92 8.53
C ASN A 165 0.21 -1.93 9.63
N GLU A 166 1.06 -2.90 9.32
CA GLU A 166 1.57 -3.91 10.26
C GLU A 166 2.52 -3.28 11.28
N PHE A 167 3.41 -2.41 10.82
CA PHE A 167 4.31 -1.65 11.68
C PHE A 167 3.54 -0.80 12.70
N LEU A 168 2.57 0.00 12.23
CA LEU A 168 1.78 0.85 13.11
C LEU A 168 0.94 0.03 14.10
N THR A 169 0.38 -1.09 13.67
CA THR A 169 -0.33 -2.03 14.56
C THR A 169 0.60 -2.58 15.63
N TRP A 170 1.83 -2.98 15.27
CA TRP A 170 2.81 -3.45 16.24
C TRP A 170 3.21 -2.36 17.24
N GLN A 171 3.41 -1.13 16.78
CA GLN A 171 3.68 -0.02 17.68
C GLN A 171 2.57 0.13 18.75
N LEU A 172 1.31 0.10 18.33
CA LEU A 172 0.18 0.29 19.24
C LEU A 172 0.00 -0.86 20.25
N THR A 173 0.27 -2.10 19.82
CA THR A 173 -0.02 -3.31 20.61
C THR A 173 1.18 -3.91 21.33
N GLY A 174 2.40 -3.62 20.84
CA GLY A 174 3.61 -4.34 21.26
C GLY A 174 3.67 -5.79 20.75
N ALA A 175 2.73 -6.23 19.90
CA ALA A 175 2.64 -7.59 19.37
C ALA A 175 2.82 -7.60 17.84
N LEU A 176 3.75 -8.45 17.36
CA LEU A 176 3.99 -8.62 15.93
C LEU A 176 2.87 -9.47 15.31
N THR A 177 2.03 -8.84 14.53
CA THR A 177 1.01 -9.49 13.69
C THR A 177 1.19 -9.10 12.23
N ARG A 178 0.67 -9.94 11.32
CA ARG A 178 0.65 -9.70 9.88
C ARG A 178 -0.78 -9.48 9.42
N SER A 179 -0.95 -8.71 8.36
CA SER A 179 -2.25 -8.53 7.70
C SER A 179 -2.41 -9.53 6.56
N THR A 180 -3.51 -10.31 6.51
CA THR A 180 -3.77 -11.20 5.38
C THR A 180 -3.87 -10.45 4.06
N GLY A 181 -4.34 -9.20 4.08
CA GLY A 181 -4.33 -8.32 2.91
C GLY A 181 -2.92 -8.01 2.42
N SER A 182 -2.01 -7.59 3.31
CA SER A 182 -0.60 -7.35 2.95
C SER A 182 0.13 -8.63 2.56
N LEU A 183 -0.08 -9.73 3.28
CA LEU A 183 0.52 -11.03 2.92
C LEU A 183 0.02 -11.52 1.56
N GLY A 184 -1.28 -11.49 1.33
CA GLY A 184 -1.89 -12.01 0.11
C GLY A 184 -1.54 -11.19 -1.12
N LEU A 185 -2.00 -9.93 -1.14
CA LEU A 185 -1.90 -9.09 -2.34
C LEU A 185 -0.48 -8.58 -2.59
N LYS A 186 0.33 -8.39 -1.55
CA LYS A 186 1.59 -7.62 -1.65
C LYS A 186 2.83 -8.44 -1.32
N ASN A 187 2.70 -9.49 -0.52
CA ASN A 187 3.77 -10.43 -0.20
C ASN A 187 3.56 -11.80 -0.88
N TYR A 188 2.67 -11.85 -1.86
CA TYR A 188 2.46 -12.98 -2.77
C TYR A 188 2.15 -14.30 -2.07
N CYS A 189 1.27 -14.27 -1.07
CA CYS A 189 0.74 -15.45 -0.39
C CYS A 189 -0.68 -15.75 -0.88
N PRO A 190 -0.89 -16.59 -1.92
CA PRO A 190 -2.21 -16.79 -2.53
C PRO A 190 -3.29 -17.29 -1.57
N ASP A 191 -2.89 -18.03 -0.54
CA ASP A 191 -3.75 -18.51 0.54
C ASP A 191 -3.84 -17.54 1.73
N GLY A 192 -3.22 -16.34 1.62
CA GLY A 192 -3.17 -15.31 2.66
C GLY A 192 -2.23 -15.61 3.83
N ASN A 193 -1.48 -16.71 3.81
CA ASN A 193 -0.68 -17.14 4.95
C ASN A 193 0.67 -17.80 4.61
N THR A 194 0.76 -18.58 3.54
CA THR A 194 1.96 -19.36 3.21
C THR A 194 2.97 -18.50 2.45
N LEU A 195 4.10 -18.22 3.08
CA LEU A 195 5.22 -17.52 2.46
C LEU A 195 5.94 -18.40 1.42
N PRO A 196 6.57 -17.80 0.39
CA PRO A 196 7.42 -18.52 -0.54
C PRO A 196 8.56 -19.27 0.17
N ASP A 197 9.01 -20.36 -0.43
CA ASP A 197 10.01 -21.26 0.16
C ASP A 197 11.36 -20.57 0.38
N ALA A 198 11.95 -20.78 1.56
CA ALA A 198 13.29 -20.31 1.91
C ALA A 198 14.38 -20.81 0.94
N GLN A 199 14.24 -22.01 0.37
CA GLN A 199 15.19 -22.54 -0.60
C GLN A 199 15.16 -21.78 -1.93
N PHE A 200 13.99 -21.31 -2.37
CA PHE A 200 13.90 -20.44 -3.53
C PHE A 200 14.74 -19.16 -3.30
N PHE A 201 14.54 -18.51 -2.17
CA PHE A 201 15.30 -17.31 -1.81
C PHE A 201 16.81 -17.58 -1.67
N ALA A 202 17.20 -18.70 -1.08
CA ALA A 202 18.61 -19.08 -0.93
C ALA A 202 19.33 -19.27 -2.28
N ARG A 203 18.63 -19.69 -3.32
CA ARG A 203 19.19 -19.81 -4.68
C ARG A 203 19.44 -18.44 -5.35
N LEU A 204 18.62 -17.44 -5.03
CA LEU A 204 18.88 -16.06 -5.46
C LEU A 204 20.10 -15.46 -4.77
N HIS A 205 20.20 -15.64 -3.47
CA HIS A 205 21.37 -15.26 -2.66
C HIS A 205 21.32 -15.99 -1.31
N PRO A 206 22.44 -16.57 -0.83
CA PRO A 206 22.46 -17.37 0.41
C PRO A 206 21.88 -16.66 1.63
N ALA A 207 22.13 -15.35 1.80
CA ALA A 207 21.59 -14.57 2.91
C ALA A 207 20.05 -14.43 2.87
N LEU A 208 19.42 -14.56 1.69
CA LEU A 208 17.95 -14.51 1.55
C LEU A 208 17.25 -15.76 2.08
N ALA A 209 17.97 -16.82 2.45
CA ALA A 209 17.39 -17.97 3.16
C ALA A 209 16.62 -17.56 4.42
N SER A 210 16.99 -16.43 5.04
CA SER A 210 16.30 -15.86 6.21
C SER A 210 15.04 -15.06 5.88
N THR A 211 14.66 -14.92 4.62
CA THR A 211 13.49 -14.12 4.21
C THR A 211 12.20 -14.53 4.95
N PRO A 212 11.79 -15.80 5.04
CA PRO A 212 10.60 -16.18 5.78
C PRO A 212 10.67 -15.82 7.26
N ASP A 213 11.82 -15.94 7.90
CA ASP A 213 12.00 -15.56 9.31
C ASP A 213 11.84 -14.05 9.52
N LYS A 214 12.29 -13.25 8.55
CA LYS A 214 12.15 -11.78 8.57
C LYS A 214 10.72 -11.32 8.23
N LEU A 215 9.88 -12.21 7.76
CA LEU A 215 8.45 -11.99 7.47
C LEU A 215 7.53 -12.70 8.46
N ARG A 216 8.07 -13.20 9.57
CA ARG A 216 7.31 -13.89 10.61
C ARG A 216 6.19 -13.03 11.18
N GLY A 217 5.23 -13.65 11.83
CA GLY A 217 4.11 -13.04 12.53
C GLY A 217 2.82 -13.83 12.31
N LYS A 218 1.88 -13.67 13.21
CA LYS A 218 0.55 -14.29 13.07
C LYS A 218 -0.27 -13.53 12.04
N ALA A 219 -0.70 -14.20 10.98
CA ALA A 219 -1.61 -13.63 10.01
C ALA A 219 -3.01 -13.42 10.60
N LEU A 220 -3.56 -12.24 10.41
CA LEU A 220 -4.90 -11.85 10.88
C LEU A 220 -5.68 -11.20 9.75
N PRO A 221 -6.94 -11.57 9.54
CA PRO A 221 -7.82 -10.87 8.60
C PRO A 221 -8.19 -9.49 9.13
N TRP A 222 -8.57 -8.59 8.24
CA TRP A 222 -9.08 -7.27 8.62
C TRP A 222 -10.27 -7.40 9.56
N GLY A 223 -10.34 -6.51 10.54
CA GLY A 223 -11.36 -6.54 11.60
C GLY A 223 -11.09 -7.52 12.73
N ALA A 224 -10.11 -8.43 12.62
CA ALA A 224 -9.69 -9.23 13.75
C ALA A 224 -8.94 -8.38 14.79
N CYS A 225 -9.02 -8.76 16.05
CA CYS A 225 -8.27 -8.09 17.12
C CYS A 225 -6.79 -8.51 17.06
N ALA A 226 -5.89 -7.55 16.81
CA ALA A 226 -4.45 -7.74 16.81
C ALA A 226 -3.84 -7.71 18.21
N GLY A 227 -4.53 -7.09 19.17
CA GLY A 227 -4.08 -6.93 20.55
C GLY A 227 -4.82 -5.78 21.22
N THR A 228 -4.22 -5.25 22.28
CA THR A 228 -4.77 -4.10 23.00
C THR A 228 -3.79 -2.94 23.04
N LEU A 229 -4.31 -1.73 23.10
CA LEU A 229 -3.52 -0.51 23.17
C LEU A 229 -2.64 -0.50 24.42
N THR A 230 -1.33 -0.39 24.24
CA THR A 230 -0.36 -0.33 25.34
C THR A 230 -0.52 0.96 26.13
N SER A 231 -0.13 0.95 27.43
CA SER A 231 -0.20 2.15 28.29
C SER A 231 0.60 3.32 27.71
N ALA A 232 1.78 3.05 27.14
CA ALA A 232 2.63 4.08 26.55
C ALA A 232 1.95 4.78 25.36
N TRP A 233 1.26 4.04 24.50
CA TRP A 233 0.52 4.61 23.39
C TRP A 233 -0.81 5.23 23.83
N ALA A 234 -1.47 4.67 24.85
CA ALA A 234 -2.66 5.27 25.46
C ALA A 234 -2.37 6.69 25.94
N ASP A 235 -1.32 6.88 26.73
CA ASP A 235 -0.86 8.18 27.21
C ASP A 235 -0.53 9.13 26.04
N ARG A 236 0.15 8.61 25.01
CA ARG A 236 0.55 9.38 23.85
C ARG A 236 -0.64 9.83 23.00
N LEU A 237 -1.65 8.97 22.81
CA LEU A 237 -2.86 9.26 22.01
C LEU A 237 -3.94 9.99 22.81
N GLY A 238 -3.91 9.93 24.14
CA GLY A 238 -4.99 10.42 25.01
C GLY A 238 -6.21 9.51 25.03
N LEU A 239 -6.00 8.20 24.93
CA LEU A 239 -7.02 7.15 24.92
C LEU A 239 -6.86 6.22 26.12
N PRO A 240 -7.88 5.43 26.49
CA PRO A 240 -7.75 4.42 27.53
C PRO A 240 -6.78 3.31 27.12
N ALA A 241 -5.93 2.88 28.04
CA ALA A 241 -5.13 1.69 27.84
C ALA A 241 -6.01 0.43 27.80
N GLY A 242 -5.59 -0.58 27.02
CA GLY A 242 -6.29 -1.86 26.94
C GLY A 242 -7.48 -1.90 26.00
N ILE A 243 -7.86 -0.82 25.32
CA ILE A 243 -8.86 -0.88 24.25
C ILE A 243 -8.38 -1.75 23.11
N ALA A 244 -9.32 -2.34 22.36
CA ALA A 244 -9.01 -3.23 21.23
C ALA A 244 -8.27 -2.49 20.11
N VAL A 245 -7.26 -3.14 19.55
CA VAL A 245 -6.57 -2.67 18.33
C VAL A 245 -6.87 -3.67 17.21
N GLY A 246 -7.46 -3.18 16.12
CA GLY A 246 -7.77 -3.98 14.94
C GLY A 246 -6.53 -4.33 14.13
N ALA A 247 -6.54 -5.47 13.44
CA ALA A 247 -5.53 -5.81 12.46
C ALA A 247 -5.50 -4.76 11.35
N GLY A 248 -4.28 -4.33 10.97
CA GLY A 248 -4.08 -3.26 9.99
C GLY A 248 -4.60 -3.63 8.61
N ALA A 249 -5.18 -2.66 7.92
CA ALA A 249 -5.73 -2.82 6.57
C ALA A 249 -4.95 -2.01 5.54
N ILE A 250 -5.16 -2.33 4.26
CA ILE A 250 -4.69 -1.54 3.13
C ILE A 250 -5.73 -0.47 2.81
N ASP A 251 -5.31 0.80 2.69
CA ASP A 251 -6.16 2.00 2.56
C ASP A 251 -7.15 1.95 1.39
N GLY A 252 -6.69 1.62 0.18
CA GLY A 252 -7.54 1.54 -0.99
C GLY A 252 -8.64 0.48 -0.85
N PRO A 253 -8.27 -0.80 -0.73
CA PRO A 253 -9.22 -1.91 -0.64
C PRO A 253 -10.19 -1.87 0.55
N ILE A 254 -9.80 -1.33 1.71
CA ILE A 254 -10.70 -1.23 2.88
C ILE A 254 -11.94 -0.36 2.58
N SER A 255 -11.86 0.50 1.58
CA SER A 255 -13.00 1.31 1.10
C SER A 255 -14.17 0.45 0.63
N MET A 256 -13.95 -0.82 0.20
CA MET A 256 -15.04 -1.76 -0.11
C MET A 256 -15.96 -1.97 1.09
N VAL A 257 -15.39 -2.13 2.28
CA VAL A 257 -16.15 -2.29 3.52
C VAL A 257 -17.00 -1.05 3.81
N ALA A 258 -16.42 0.15 3.64
CA ALA A 258 -17.12 1.41 3.83
C ALA A 258 -18.29 1.61 2.85
N LEU A 259 -18.20 1.00 1.65
CA LEU A 259 -19.26 1.00 0.63
C LEU A 259 -20.28 -0.15 0.82
N GLY A 260 -20.09 -1.01 1.83
CA GLY A 260 -20.96 -2.17 2.05
C GLY A 260 -20.74 -3.32 1.05
N LEU A 261 -19.62 -3.33 0.33
CA LEU A 261 -19.29 -4.34 -0.67
C LEU A 261 -18.58 -5.51 0.00
N HIS A 262 -19.26 -6.62 0.20
CA HIS A 262 -18.73 -7.79 0.93
C HIS A 262 -19.28 -9.13 0.46
N HIS A 263 -19.99 -9.17 -0.67
CA HIS A 263 -20.52 -10.39 -1.26
C HIS A 263 -19.71 -10.81 -2.49
N SER A 264 -19.71 -12.10 -2.78
CA SER A 264 -19.13 -12.62 -4.04
C SER A 264 -19.72 -11.90 -5.25
N GLY A 265 -18.86 -11.41 -6.15
CA GLY A 265 -19.24 -10.61 -7.32
C GLY A 265 -19.25 -9.10 -7.09
N ASP A 266 -19.11 -8.63 -5.86
CA ASP A 266 -18.97 -7.19 -5.61
C ASP A 266 -17.66 -6.68 -6.19
N ALA A 267 -17.72 -5.46 -6.77
CA ALA A 267 -16.59 -4.79 -7.36
C ALA A 267 -16.58 -3.31 -7.02
N MET A 268 -15.39 -2.77 -6.77
CA MET A 268 -15.14 -1.35 -6.51
C MET A 268 -14.12 -0.81 -7.49
N LEU A 269 -14.43 0.30 -8.14
CA LEU A 269 -13.49 1.03 -8.97
C LEU A 269 -13.08 2.34 -8.28
N THR A 270 -11.83 2.40 -7.86
CA THR A 270 -11.22 3.63 -7.36
C THR A 270 -10.59 4.38 -8.52
N ILE A 271 -10.98 5.65 -8.71
CA ILE A 271 -10.45 6.52 -9.76
C ILE A 271 -9.84 7.75 -9.12
N GLY A 272 -8.54 7.94 -9.32
CA GLY A 272 -7.77 9.08 -8.87
C GLY A 272 -6.67 9.40 -9.88
N THR A 273 -5.47 9.70 -9.41
CA THR A 273 -4.25 9.78 -10.22
C THR A 273 -4.05 8.48 -11.00
N SER A 274 -4.18 7.34 -10.32
CA SER A 274 -4.26 5.99 -10.89
C SER A 274 -5.67 5.41 -10.74
N GLY A 275 -5.91 4.23 -11.31
CA GLY A 275 -7.14 3.48 -11.17
C GLY A 275 -6.88 2.11 -10.53
N VAL A 276 -7.78 1.67 -9.64
CA VAL A 276 -7.75 0.31 -9.08
C VAL A 276 -9.15 -0.27 -9.14
N LEU A 277 -9.30 -1.42 -9.78
CA LEU A 277 -10.50 -2.24 -9.75
C LEU A 277 -10.27 -3.38 -8.76
N SER A 278 -10.97 -3.35 -7.63
CA SER A 278 -10.97 -4.42 -6.63
C SER A 278 -12.25 -5.26 -6.79
N VAL A 279 -12.10 -6.58 -6.88
CA VAL A 279 -13.22 -7.52 -7.05
C VAL A 279 -13.09 -8.63 -6.01
N VAL A 280 -14.21 -9.14 -5.49
CA VAL A 280 -14.24 -10.28 -4.56
C VAL A 280 -15.07 -11.44 -5.11
N SER A 281 -14.63 -12.67 -4.83
CA SER A 281 -15.29 -13.90 -5.26
C SER A 281 -15.18 -14.98 -4.18
N ASP A 282 -16.18 -15.84 -4.09
CA ASP A 282 -16.14 -17.08 -3.28
C ASP A 282 -15.37 -18.22 -3.97
N GLU A 283 -15.10 -18.10 -5.28
CA GLU A 283 -14.34 -19.05 -6.07
C GLU A 283 -12.96 -18.50 -6.45
N TRP A 284 -11.95 -19.38 -6.54
CA TRP A 284 -10.61 -19.04 -6.99
C TRP A 284 -10.52 -19.06 -8.53
N HIS A 285 -10.26 -17.91 -9.11
CA HIS A 285 -10.09 -17.71 -10.55
C HIS A 285 -8.74 -17.03 -10.84
N PRO A 286 -7.62 -17.77 -10.97
CA PRO A 286 -6.32 -17.15 -11.17
C PRO A 286 -6.28 -16.37 -12.49
N VAL A 287 -5.88 -15.11 -12.41
CA VAL A 287 -5.78 -14.19 -13.55
C VAL A 287 -4.33 -13.85 -13.80
N SER A 288 -3.87 -14.11 -15.04
CA SER A 288 -2.52 -13.72 -15.46
C SER A 288 -2.43 -12.19 -15.66
N GLY A 289 -1.29 -11.60 -15.28
CA GLY A 289 -1.07 -10.16 -15.43
C GLY A 289 -1.84 -9.29 -14.45
N ILE A 290 -2.46 -9.85 -13.42
CA ILE A 290 -3.12 -9.09 -12.34
C ILE A 290 -2.08 -8.51 -11.37
N CYS A 291 -2.39 -7.40 -10.72
CA CYS A 291 -1.50 -6.80 -9.71
C CYS A 291 -1.44 -7.58 -8.40
N GLY A 292 -2.56 -8.17 -8.00
CA GLY A 292 -2.64 -8.95 -6.76
C GLY A 292 -3.91 -9.78 -6.70
N GLN A 293 -3.80 -11.02 -6.22
CA GLN A 293 -4.95 -11.90 -5.98
C GLN A 293 -4.63 -12.90 -4.87
N ALA A 294 -5.51 -12.98 -3.87
CA ALA A 294 -5.31 -13.91 -2.75
C ALA A 294 -6.59 -14.10 -1.94
N ARG A 295 -6.61 -15.19 -1.16
CA ARG A 295 -7.66 -15.43 -0.17
C ARG A 295 -7.53 -14.47 1.02
N ASP A 296 -8.67 -14.08 1.59
CA ASP A 296 -8.77 -13.20 2.77
C ASP A 296 -8.03 -11.85 2.61
N SER A 297 -7.83 -11.41 1.38
CA SER A 297 -6.99 -10.24 1.09
C SER A 297 -7.75 -8.92 1.01
N LEU A 298 -9.03 -8.95 0.64
CA LEU A 298 -9.94 -7.79 0.59
C LEU A 298 -11.08 -7.94 1.60
N ILE A 299 -11.81 -9.03 1.53
CA ILE A 299 -12.91 -9.36 2.45
C ILE A 299 -12.63 -10.75 3.06
N PRO A 300 -12.66 -10.89 4.38
CA PRO A 300 -12.47 -12.19 5.02
C PRO A 300 -13.43 -13.25 4.50
N GLY A 301 -12.90 -14.43 4.19
CA GLY A 301 -13.67 -15.56 3.64
C GLY A 301 -13.77 -15.57 2.11
N LEU A 302 -13.40 -14.49 1.42
CA LEU A 302 -13.44 -14.40 -0.04
C LEU A 302 -12.04 -14.32 -0.65
N TYR A 303 -11.93 -14.58 -1.94
CA TYR A 303 -10.77 -14.26 -2.75
C TYR A 303 -10.87 -12.83 -3.24
N GLY A 304 -9.81 -12.05 -3.06
CA GLY A 304 -9.71 -10.69 -3.54
C GLY A 304 -8.82 -10.60 -4.79
N TYR A 305 -9.19 -9.71 -5.70
CA TYR A 305 -8.53 -9.46 -6.97
C TYR A 305 -8.34 -7.96 -7.15
N ASP A 306 -7.08 -7.51 -7.33
CA ASP A 306 -6.71 -6.12 -7.57
C ASP A 306 -6.15 -5.95 -8.97
N PHE A 307 -6.81 -5.15 -9.79
CA PHE A 307 -6.36 -4.70 -11.11
C PHE A 307 -5.97 -3.22 -11.01
N CYS A 308 -4.74 -2.89 -11.37
CA CYS A 308 -4.23 -1.54 -11.25
C CYS A 308 -3.90 -0.93 -12.61
N GLN A 309 -4.31 0.33 -12.80
CA GLN A 309 -3.92 1.16 -13.94
C GLN A 309 -3.06 2.32 -13.42
N SER A 310 -1.84 2.47 -13.97
CA SER A 310 -0.84 3.42 -13.44
C SER A 310 -1.23 4.89 -13.61
N GLY A 311 -1.91 5.24 -14.70
CA GLY A 311 -2.35 6.59 -14.97
C GLY A 311 -3.82 6.61 -15.35
N VAL A 312 -4.61 7.47 -14.73
CA VAL A 312 -5.98 7.82 -15.11
C VAL A 312 -6.14 9.33 -15.06
N GLY A 313 -6.26 9.93 -13.88
CA GLY A 313 -6.39 11.37 -13.73
C GLY A 313 -5.20 12.15 -14.29
N ASP A 314 -3.99 11.64 -14.10
CA ASP A 314 -2.77 12.23 -14.65
C ASP A 314 -2.75 12.26 -16.19
N MET A 315 -3.22 11.20 -16.84
CA MET A 315 -3.31 11.16 -18.30
C MET A 315 -4.25 12.24 -18.84
N PHE A 316 -5.44 12.36 -18.23
CA PHE A 316 -6.40 13.40 -18.61
C PHE A 316 -5.84 14.80 -18.35
N SER A 317 -5.20 15.04 -17.21
CA SER A 317 -4.56 16.30 -16.89
C SER A 317 -3.45 16.63 -17.87
N TRP A 318 -2.57 15.66 -18.16
CA TRP A 318 -1.50 15.84 -19.15
C TRP A 318 -2.06 16.15 -20.54
N PHE A 319 -3.07 15.41 -20.98
CA PHE A 319 -3.71 15.63 -22.29
C PHE A 319 -4.30 17.05 -22.39
N VAL A 320 -5.06 17.47 -21.38
CA VAL A 320 -5.66 18.81 -21.36
C VAL A 320 -4.59 19.90 -21.39
N ASN A 321 -3.52 19.75 -20.63
CA ASN A 321 -2.47 20.75 -20.54
C ASN A 321 -1.54 20.82 -21.77
N ASN A 322 -1.43 19.73 -22.55
CA ASN A 322 -0.44 19.64 -23.63
C ASN A 322 -1.04 19.45 -25.03
N CYS A 323 -2.22 18.88 -25.15
CA CYS A 323 -2.77 18.43 -26.43
C CYS A 323 -4.05 19.16 -26.86
N VAL A 324 -4.70 19.90 -25.96
CA VAL A 324 -5.98 20.56 -26.26
C VAL A 324 -5.74 21.88 -26.99
N PRO A 325 -6.32 22.08 -28.20
CA PRO A 325 -6.22 23.36 -28.91
C PRO A 325 -6.84 24.51 -28.10
N ALA A 326 -6.21 25.67 -28.08
CA ALA A 326 -6.61 26.88 -27.36
C ALA A 326 -8.06 27.36 -27.62
N ARG A 327 -8.68 26.92 -28.74
CA ARG A 327 -10.11 27.21 -29.00
C ARG A 327 -11.02 26.62 -27.95
N TYR A 328 -10.74 25.41 -27.45
CA TYR A 328 -11.55 24.75 -26.43
C TYR A 328 -11.34 25.40 -25.04
N GLU A 329 -10.15 25.90 -24.76
CA GLU A 329 -9.90 26.67 -23.53
C GLU A 329 -10.74 27.95 -23.52
N ARG A 330 -10.75 28.69 -24.63
CA ARG A 330 -11.57 29.90 -24.77
C ARG A 330 -13.06 29.58 -24.69
N GLU A 331 -13.51 28.49 -25.29
CA GLU A 331 -14.90 28.07 -25.25
C GLU A 331 -15.32 27.68 -23.82
N ALA A 332 -14.50 26.90 -23.12
CA ALA A 332 -14.74 26.53 -21.72
C ALA A 332 -14.84 27.77 -20.82
N ALA A 333 -13.89 28.72 -20.98
CA ALA A 333 -13.92 29.97 -20.26
C ALA A 333 -15.19 30.81 -20.54
N ALA A 334 -15.63 30.89 -21.80
CA ALA A 334 -16.86 31.59 -22.19
C ALA A 334 -18.12 30.95 -21.60
N GLN A 335 -18.09 29.62 -21.36
CA GLN A 335 -19.19 28.88 -20.74
C GLN A 335 -19.08 28.80 -19.20
N GLY A 336 -18.02 29.32 -18.60
CA GLY A 336 -17.74 29.23 -17.14
C GLY A 336 -17.55 27.80 -16.62
N VAL A 337 -17.04 26.89 -17.46
CA VAL A 337 -16.77 25.49 -17.10
C VAL A 337 -15.29 25.13 -17.26
N SER A 338 -14.86 24.03 -16.66
CA SER A 338 -13.52 23.51 -16.91
C SER A 338 -13.39 22.94 -18.33
N VAL A 339 -12.16 22.92 -18.86
CA VAL A 339 -11.85 22.27 -20.16
C VAL A 339 -12.26 20.81 -20.13
N HIS A 340 -12.00 20.10 -19.02
CA HIS A 340 -12.44 18.71 -18.82
C HIS A 340 -13.95 18.55 -18.97
N THR A 341 -14.75 19.44 -18.35
CA THR A 341 -16.20 19.42 -18.46
C THR A 341 -16.68 19.65 -19.90
N LEU A 342 -16.08 20.61 -20.60
CA LEU A 342 -16.42 20.87 -22.00
C LEU A 342 -16.10 19.65 -22.89
N LEU A 343 -14.90 19.09 -22.78
CA LEU A 343 -14.49 17.94 -23.59
C LEU A 343 -15.34 16.70 -23.29
N SER A 344 -15.69 16.46 -22.03
CA SER A 344 -16.59 15.37 -21.65
C SER A 344 -17.97 15.54 -22.31
N ARG A 345 -18.56 16.74 -22.29
CA ARG A 345 -19.84 17.01 -22.96
C ARG A 345 -19.76 16.77 -24.47
N LEU A 346 -18.67 17.24 -25.10
CA LEU A 346 -18.47 17.04 -26.54
C LEU A 346 -18.24 15.56 -26.89
N GLY A 347 -17.52 14.81 -26.04
CA GLY A 347 -17.30 13.38 -26.21
C GLY A 347 -18.59 12.57 -26.08
N PHE A 348 -19.38 12.83 -25.02
CA PHE A 348 -20.66 12.15 -24.82
C PHE A 348 -21.69 12.44 -25.91
N ALA A 349 -21.58 13.57 -26.60
CA ALA A 349 -22.46 13.91 -27.75
C ALA A 349 -22.07 13.16 -29.03
N GLN A 350 -20.91 12.50 -29.08
CA GLN A 350 -20.49 11.73 -30.27
C GLN A 350 -20.99 10.28 -30.17
N PRO A 351 -21.49 9.70 -31.27
CA PRO A 351 -21.77 8.27 -31.31
C PRO A 351 -20.45 7.49 -31.31
N VAL A 352 -20.40 6.40 -30.56
CA VAL A 352 -19.29 5.44 -30.65
C VAL A 352 -19.36 4.75 -32.02
N ARG A 353 -18.27 4.76 -32.76
CA ARG A 353 -18.15 4.18 -34.11
C ARG A 353 -17.13 3.05 -34.13
N GLU A 354 -17.33 2.06 -34.98
CA GLU A 354 -16.46 0.89 -35.13
C GLU A 354 -14.99 1.24 -35.46
N ASN A 355 -14.76 2.38 -36.13
CA ASN A 355 -13.44 2.85 -36.55
C ASN A 355 -12.94 4.07 -35.76
N ASP A 356 -13.43 4.29 -34.54
CA ASP A 356 -12.92 5.36 -33.67
C ASP A 356 -11.49 5.07 -33.23
N ILE A 357 -10.73 6.15 -33.02
CA ILE A 357 -9.37 6.06 -32.51
C ILE A 357 -9.42 5.55 -31.08
N VAL A 358 -8.66 4.48 -30.82
CA VAL A 358 -8.46 3.94 -29.47
C VAL A 358 -7.06 4.33 -29.01
N ALA A 359 -6.99 4.96 -27.84
CA ALA A 359 -5.72 5.22 -27.18
C ALA A 359 -5.37 4.07 -26.23
N LEU A 360 -4.13 3.61 -26.26
CA LEU A 360 -3.61 2.77 -25.19
C LEU A 360 -3.40 3.65 -23.94
N ASP A 361 -3.85 3.18 -22.82
CA ASP A 361 -3.84 3.90 -21.55
C ASP A 361 -2.56 3.65 -20.70
N TRP A 362 -1.49 3.17 -21.30
CA TRP A 362 -0.22 2.83 -20.64
C TRP A 362 0.79 3.98 -20.61
N TRP A 363 0.31 5.21 -20.54
CA TRP A 363 1.17 6.42 -20.60
C TRP A 363 2.12 6.58 -19.41
N ASN A 364 1.82 5.90 -18.32
CA ASN A 364 2.68 5.85 -17.13
C ASN A 364 3.03 4.38 -16.77
N GLY A 365 3.28 3.57 -17.81
CA GLY A 365 3.51 2.14 -17.70
C GLY A 365 2.23 1.31 -17.49
N SER A 366 2.36 0.01 -17.58
CA SER A 366 1.29 -0.98 -17.39
C SER A 366 1.55 -1.79 -16.13
N ARG A 367 0.68 -1.68 -15.11
CA ARG A 367 0.74 -2.50 -13.89
C ARG A 367 0.03 -3.84 -14.02
N CYS A 368 -0.86 -3.96 -15.01
CA CYS A 368 -1.59 -5.18 -15.33
C CYS A 368 -1.35 -5.58 -16.78
N VAL A 369 -1.67 -6.80 -17.13
CA VAL A 369 -1.57 -7.41 -18.46
C VAL A 369 -0.13 -7.65 -18.90
N ILE A 370 0.64 -6.62 -19.23
CA ILE A 370 2.06 -6.76 -19.63
C ILE A 370 3.05 -6.47 -18.51
N VAL A 371 2.60 -5.80 -17.44
CA VAL A 371 3.38 -5.44 -16.26
C VAL A 371 4.74 -4.82 -16.61
N ASP A 372 4.72 -3.79 -17.44
CA ASP A 372 5.87 -3.01 -17.84
C ASP A 372 5.73 -1.58 -17.30
N GLN A 373 6.67 -1.16 -16.48
CA GLN A 373 6.69 0.14 -15.80
C GLN A 373 7.86 1.03 -16.29
N THR A 374 8.52 0.63 -17.40
CA THR A 374 9.61 1.40 -17.98
C THR A 374 9.13 2.61 -18.80
#